data_580e776dc4e6ecf04dde38b210b08706
#
_entry.id   580e776dc4e6ecf04dde38b210b08706
#
_cell.length_a   1.000
_cell.length_b   1.000
_cell.length_c   1.000
_cell.angle_alpha   90.00
_cell.angle_beta   90.00
_cell.angle_gamma   90.00
#
_symmetry.space_group_name_H-M   'P 1'
#
loop_
_entity.id
_entity.type
_entity.pdbx_description
1 polymer ?
#
loop_
_entity_poly.entity_id
_entity_poly.type
_entity_poly.pdbx_seq_one_letter_code
_entity_poly.pdbx_strand_id
1 'polypeptide(L)'
;MINYVIFDMDGTLLDTEKLFRRSWIEISNEYSLPDGERFYELVAGSPAQKLREKFTETYGADIDYDEFISVRKARFLSYIEKDVPLKPYCREILEYLREQGIKIALATSTNIEITRRNLDKTGILPYFDAIATGDEVKNGKPAPDIFLLAAERIGARINETVIVEDTYNGLRGAYASGMRGIMVLDGQPPNDETHAITVAECHDLNEVLNYIKKHKGD
;
A
#
# COMPACT_ATOMS: atom_id res chain seq x y z
N MET A 1 -24.75 -2.26 -2.48
CA MET A 1 -24.22 -2.53 -3.84
C MET A 1 -22.84 -1.93 -3.96
N ILE A 2 -21.84 -2.64 -4.55
CA ILE A 2 -20.47 -2.13 -4.80
C ILE A 2 -20.34 -1.89 -6.31
N ASN A 3 -20.17 -0.63 -6.71
CA ASN A 3 -20.01 -0.20 -8.09
C ASN A 3 -18.65 0.45 -8.37
N TYR A 4 -17.89 0.76 -7.31
CA TYR A 4 -16.61 1.44 -7.38
C TYR A 4 -15.63 0.80 -6.40
N VAL A 5 -14.40 0.58 -6.87
CA VAL A 5 -13.31 0.08 -6.02
C VAL A 5 -12.10 0.99 -6.19
N ILE A 6 -11.56 1.46 -5.08
CA ILE A 6 -10.33 2.25 -5.05
C ILE A 6 -9.27 1.41 -4.36
N PHE A 7 -8.16 1.15 -5.04
CA PHE A 7 -7.04 0.42 -4.47
C PHE A 7 -5.93 1.37 -4.06
N ASP A 8 -5.29 1.08 -2.94
CA ASP A 8 -3.91 1.49 -2.73
C ASP A 8 -2.98 0.67 -3.64
N MET A 9 -1.72 1.10 -3.78
CA MET A 9 -0.74 0.46 -4.66
C MET A 9 0.25 -0.42 -3.91
N ASP A 10 1.06 0.20 -3.05
CA ASP A 10 2.21 -0.42 -2.42
C ASP A 10 1.79 -1.26 -1.20
N GLY A 11 2.07 -2.56 -1.19
CA GLY A 11 1.57 -3.48 -0.15
C GLY A 11 0.16 -4.04 -0.44
N THR A 12 -0.62 -3.36 -1.27
CA THR A 12 -1.99 -3.77 -1.64
C THR A 12 -2.04 -4.52 -2.99
N LEU A 13 -1.58 -3.91 -4.08
CA LEU A 13 -1.53 -4.50 -5.42
C LEU A 13 -0.12 -4.94 -5.81
N LEU A 14 0.90 -4.21 -5.36
CA LEU A 14 2.31 -4.47 -5.59
C LEU A 14 2.94 -5.04 -4.31
N ASP A 15 3.71 -6.13 -4.43
CA ASP A 15 4.44 -6.76 -3.32
C ASP A 15 5.78 -6.04 -3.07
N THR A 16 5.70 -4.72 -2.86
CA THR A 16 6.86 -3.85 -2.65
C THR A 16 7.47 -4.04 -1.27
N GLU A 17 6.70 -4.47 -0.28
CA GLU A 17 7.16 -4.77 1.07
C GLU A 17 8.23 -5.88 1.08
N LYS A 18 8.06 -6.91 0.25
CA LYS A 18 9.05 -7.97 0.06
C LYS A 18 10.40 -7.44 -0.44
N LEU A 19 10.38 -6.48 -1.37
CA LEU A 19 11.59 -5.82 -1.87
C LEU A 19 12.21 -4.89 -0.82
N PHE A 20 11.35 -4.22 -0.06
CA PHE A 20 11.77 -3.34 1.02
C PHE A 20 12.48 -4.15 2.13
N ARG A 21 11.87 -5.25 2.61
CA ARG A 21 12.45 -6.18 3.58
C ARG A 21 13.78 -6.73 3.08
N ARG A 22 13.83 -7.16 1.82
CA ARG A 22 15.07 -7.65 1.20
C ARG A 22 16.18 -6.59 1.23
N SER A 23 15.87 -5.32 0.93
CA SER A 23 16.86 -4.24 0.97
C SER A 23 17.41 -4.01 2.39
N TRP A 24 16.59 -4.18 3.42
CA TRP A 24 17.03 -4.11 4.81
C TRP A 24 18.03 -5.22 5.15
N ILE A 25 17.67 -6.46 4.86
CA ILE A 25 18.50 -7.63 5.18
C ILE A 25 19.87 -7.54 4.46
N GLU A 26 19.86 -7.23 3.16
CA GLU A 26 21.11 -7.17 2.38
C GLU A 26 22.03 -6.03 2.86
N ILE A 27 21.50 -4.83 3.09
CA ILE A 27 22.33 -3.69 3.52
C ILE A 27 22.78 -3.87 4.97
N SER A 28 21.96 -4.44 5.86
CA SER A 28 22.41 -4.80 7.21
C SER A 28 23.60 -5.75 7.17
N ASN A 29 23.58 -6.75 6.30
CA ASN A 29 24.70 -7.69 6.13
C ASN A 29 25.94 -6.98 5.57
N GLU A 30 25.82 -6.08 4.59
CA GLU A 30 26.94 -5.30 4.03
C GLU A 30 27.61 -4.42 5.08
N TYR A 31 26.84 -3.86 6.01
CA TYR A 31 27.33 -3.06 7.14
C TYR A 31 27.73 -3.93 8.35
N SER A 32 27.68 -5.27 8.22
CA SER A 32 27.98 -6.22 9.31
C SER A 32 27.12 -6.02 10.56
N LEU A 33 25.87 -5.55 10.39
CA LEU A 33 24.94 -5.36 11.48
C LEU A 33 24.30 -6.71 11.86
N PRO A 34 24.29 -7.06 13.15
CA PRO A 34 23.65 -8.29 13.60
C PRO A 34 22.13 -8.23 13.46
N ASP A 35 21.52 -9.37 13.13
CA ASP A 35 20.07 -9.55 13.17
C ASP A 35 19.23 -8.52 12.37
N GLY A 36 19.71 -8.10 11.19
CA GLY A 36 19.05 -7.09 10.36
C GLY A 36 17.61 -7.43 9.99
N GLU A 37 17.28 -8.72 9.86
CA GLU A 37 15.91 -9.19 9.62
C GLU A 37 15.02 -8.95 10.83
N ARG A 38 15.48 -9.35 12.02
CA ARG A 38 14.73 -9.12 13.27
C ARG A 38 14.59 -7.62 13.58
N PHE A 39 15.61 -6.83 13.27
CA PHE A 39 15.51 -5.38 13.41
C PHE A 39 14.44 -4.81 12.49
N TYR A 40 14.39 -5.25 11.21
CA TYR A 40 13.34 -4.85 10.30
C TYR A 40 11.94 -5.17 10.86
N GLU A 41 11.71 -6.39 11.35
CA GLU A 41 10.43 -6.78 11.95
C GLU A 41 10.03 -5.89 13.14
N LEU A 42 11.01 -5.48 13.94
CA LEU A 42 10.78 -4.60 15.09
C LEU A 42 10.34 -3.19 14.68
N VAL A 43 10.80 -2.71 13.52
CA VAL A 43 10.60 -1.31 13.11
C VAL A 43 9.65 -1.14 11.92
N ALA A 44 9.15 -2.23 11.34
CA ALA A 44 8.20 -2.20 10.23
C ALA A 44 6.99 -1.32 10.57
N GLY A 45 6.64 -0.40 9.64
CA GLY A 45 5.55 0.56 9.85
C GLY A 45 5.83 1.69 10.85
N SER A 46 7.03 1.78 11.43
CA SER A 46 7.38 2.84 12.38
C SER A 46 7.60 4.19 11.67
N PRO A 47 7.22 5.32 12.29
CA PRO A 47 7.60 6.64 11.81
C PRO A 47 9.13 6.81 11.72
N ALA A 48 9.60 7.61 10.76
CA ALA A 48 11.03 7.79 10.46
C ALA A 48 11.87 8.21 11.69
N GLN A 49 11.31 9.07 12.56
CA GLN A 49 12.00 9.47 13.79
C GLN A 49 12.19 8.29 14.73
N LYS A 50 11.16 7.49 14.97
CA LYS A 50 11.21 6.31 15.84
C LYS A 50 12.15 5.25 15.27
N LEU A 51 12.17 5.11 13.95
CA LEU A 51 13.11 4.22 13.26
C LEU A 51 14.57 4.62 13.53
N ARG A 52 14.91 5.93 13.43
CA ARG A 52 16.25 6.43 13.74
C ARG A 52 16.66 6.17 15.19
N GLU A 53 15.75 6.47 16.13
CA GLU A 53 15.98 6.23 17.56
C GLU A 53 16.30 4.75 17.82
N LYS A 54 15.47 3.84 17.30
CA LYS A 54 15.66 2.40 17.44
C LYS A 54 16.94 1.90 16.77
N PHE A 55 17.28 2.43 15.60
CA PHE A 55 18.52 2.08 14.90
C PHE A 55 19.74 2.43 15.75
N THR A 56 19.79 3.65 16.27
CA THR A 56 20.91 4.12 17.13
C THR A 56 20.98 3.35 18.43
N GLU A 57 19.82 3.04 19.07
CA GLU A 57 19.77 2.23 20.28
C GLU A 57 20.31 0.79 20.05
N THR A 58 20.04 0.22 18.86
CA THR A 58 20.38 -1.18 18.55
C THR A 58 21.82 -1.34 18.06
N TYR A 59 22.28 -0.44 17.20
CA TYR A 59 23.54 -0.59 16.47
C TYR A 59 24.64 0.40 16.91
N GLY A 60 24.29 1.38 17.76
CA GLY A 60 25.22 2.39 18.24
C GLY A 60 25.30 3.62 17.34
N ALA A 61 25.98 4.65 17.84
CA ALA A 61 26.13 5.93 17.15
C ALA A 61 27.30 5.97 16.13
N ASP A 62 28.14 4.93 16.11
CA ASP A 62 29.30 4.84 15.21
C ASP A 62 28.90 4.54 13.75
N ILE A 63 27.64 4.12 13.55
CA ILE A 63 27.10 3.86 12.22
C ILE A 63 26.25 5.06 11.78
N ASP A 64 26.62 5.66 10.67
CA ASP A 64 25.86 6.77 10.10
C ASP A 64 24.51 6.28 9.58
N TYR A 65 23.47 6.61 10.34
CA TYR A 65 22.08 6.25 10.00
C TYR A 65 21.64 6.84 8.66
N ASP A 66 22.03 8.08 8.34
CA ASP A 66 21.57 8.73 7.12
C ASP A 66 22.24 8.11 5.89
N GLU A 67 23.52 7.76 6.00
CA GLU A 67 24.22 6.99 4.97
C GLU A 67 23.58 5.61 4.78
N PHE A 68 23.38 4.86 5.87
CA PHE A 68 22.74 3.55 5.83
C PHE A 68 21.37 3.59 5.13
N ILE A 69 20.49 4.53 5.52
CA ILE A 69 19.17 4.68 4.92
C ILE A 69 19.27 5.09 3.45
N SER A 70 20.22 5.95 3.08
CA SER A 70 20.43 6.35 1.70
C SER A 70 20.84 5.17 0.81
N VAL A 71 21.80 4.36 1.26
CA VAL A 71 22.28 3.16 0.55
C VAL A 71 21.15 2.13 0.42
N ARG A 72 20.42 1.86 1.53
CA ARG A 72 19.28 0.97 1.52
C ARG A 72 18.17 1.43 0.55
N LYS A 73 17.85 2.73 0.55
CA LYS A 73 16.86 3.31 -0.38
C LYS A 73 17.30 3.14 -1.83
N ALA A 74 18.56 3.39 -2.15
CA ALA A 74 19.08 3.19 -3.49
C ALA A 74 18.98 1.71 -3.92
N ARG A 75 19.26 0.77 -3.01
CA ARG A 75 19.12 -0.66 -3.24
C ARG A 75 17.66 -1.04 -3.51
N PHE A 76 16.72 -0.59 -2.69
CA PHE A 76 15.28 -0.80 -2.89
C PHE A 76 14.80 -0.28 -4.24
N LEU A 77 15.19 0.95 -4.61
CA LEU A 77 14.84 1.52 -5.92
C LEU A 77 15.41 0.69 -7.07
N SER A 78 16.62 0.14 -6.93
CA SER A 78 17.22 -0.73 -7.96
C SER A 78 16.44 -2.03 -8.17
N TYR A 79 15.76 -2.55 -7.13
CA TYR A 79 14.89 -3.71 -7.27
C TYR A 79 13.61 -3.36 -8.03
N ILE A 80 12.97 -2.26 -7.66
CA ILE A 80 11.76 -1.75 -8.35
C ILE A 80 12.07 -1.45 -9.83
N GLU A 81 13.28 -0.97 -10.13
CA GLU A 81 13.71 -0.76 -11.51
C GLU A 81 13.87 -2.05 -12.31
N LYS A 82 14.21 -3.15 -11.67
CA LYS A 82 14.35 -4.45 -12.34
C LYS A 82 13.01 -5.14 -12.50
N ASP A 83 12.29 -5.29 -11.42
CA ASP A 83 11.01 -6.01 -11.37
C ASP A 83 10.16 -5.49 -10.20
N VAL A 84 8.87 -5.35 -10.45
CA VAL A 84 7.88 -5.00 -9.43
C VAL A 84 6.90 -6.17 -9.33
N PRO A 85 6.99 -7.00 -8.30
CA PRO A 85 6.09 -8.13 -8.17
C PRO A 85 4.67 -7.68 -7.85
N LEU A 86 3.69 -8.36 -8.45
CA LEU A 86 2.29 -8.22 -8.08
C LEU A 86 1.97 -9.07 -6.85
N LYS A 87 1.06 -8.59 -6.01
CA LYS A 87 0.43 -9.41 -4.97
C LYS A 87 -0.32 -10.59 -5.62
N PRO A 88 -0.41 -11.73 -4.93
CA PRO A 88 -1.25 -12.84 -5.39
C PRO A 88 -2.67 -12.38 -5.69
N TYR A 89 -3.26 -12.90 -6.75
CA TYR A 89 -4.63 -12.60 -7.21
C TYR A 89 -4.87 -11.14 -7.67
N CYS A 90 -3.82 -10.33 -7.85
CA CYS A 90 -3.96 -8.95 -8.29
C CYS A 90 -4.62 -8.86 -9.67
N ARG A 91 -4.19 -9.68 -10.63
CA ARG A 91 -4.79 -9.67 -11.98
C ARG A 91 -6.21 -10.18 -11.97
N GLU A 92 -6.46 -11.26 -11.26
CA GLU A 92 -7.76 -11.91 -11.19
C GLU A 92 -8.84 -10.97 -10.63
N ILE A 93 -8.54 -10.18 -9.59
CA ILE A 93 -9.49 -9.21 -9.06
C ILE A 93 -9.71 -8.06 -10.03
N LEU A 94 -8.67 -7.51 -10.65
CA LEU A 94 -8.80 -6.41 -11.62
C LEU A 94 -9.59 -6.84 -12.86
N GLU A 95 -9.33 -8.02 -13.40
CA GLU A 95 -10.06 -8.60 -14.53
C GLU A 95 -11.54 -8.78 -14.19
N TYR A 96 -11.83 -9.41 -13.05
CA TYR A 96 -13.21 -9.58 -12.60
C TYR A 96 -13.96 -8.25 -12.49
N LEU A 97 -13.37 -7.24 -11.86
CA LEU A 97 -14.01 -5.93 -11.70
C LEU A 97 -14.33 -5.28 -13.06
N ARG A 98 -13.40 -5.37 -14.01
CA ARG A 98 -13.61 -4.88 -15.39
C ARG A 98 -14.73 -5.63 -16.11
N GLU A 99 -14.75 -6.96 -16.04
CA GLU A 99 -15.80 -7.79 -16.62
C GLU A 99 -17.18 -7.47 -16.06
N GLN A 100 -17.25 -7.09 -14.78
CA GLN A 100 -18.49 -6.72 -14.11
C GLN A 100 -18.90 -5.26 -14.32
N GLY A 101 -18.10 -4.46 -15.05
CA GLY A 101 -18.37 -3.05 -15.25
C GLY A 101 -18.19 -2.18 -14.00
N ILE A 102 -17.50 -2.70 -12.97
CA ILE A 102 -17.16 -1.95 -11.76
C ILE A 102 -16.01 -1.02 -12.10
N LYS A 103 -16.14 0.25 -11.74
CA LYS A 103 -15.09 1.23 -11.96
C LYS A 103 -13.96 1.12 -10.96
N ILE A 104 -12.72 1.24 -11.45
CA ILE A 104 -11.52 1.03 -10.66
C ILE A 104 -10.67 2.31 -10.65
N ALA A 105 -10.32 2.78 -9.45
CA ALA A 105 -9.32 3.84 -9.30
C ALA A 105 -8.14 3.37 -8.43
N LEU A 106 -7.00 4.03 -8.62
CA LEU A 106 -5.85 3.91 -7.74
C LEU A 106 -5.71 5.17 -6.87
N ALA A 107 -5.34 5.00 -5.60
CA ALA A 107 -5.06 6.09 -4.66
C ALA A 107 -3.79 5.76 -3.85
N THR A 108 -2.63 6.27 -4.27
CA THR A 108 -1.32 5.97 -3.69
C THR A 108 -0.59 7.21 -3.18
N SER A 109 0.16 7.07 -2.08
CA SER A 109 1.06 8.14 -1.59
C SER A 109 2.29 8.33 -2.48
N THR A 110 2.57 7.40 -3.39
CA THR A 110 3.66 7.48 -4.36
C THR A 110 3.35 8.54 -5.42
N ASN A 111 4.36 9.25 -5.93
CA ASN A 111 4.17 10.28 -6.96
C ASN A 111 3.78 9.69 -8.31
N ILE A 112 3.22 10.53 -9.19
CA ILE A 112 2.64 10.11 -10.46
C ILE A 112 3.63 9.42 -11.41
N GLU A 113 4.88 9.89 -11.45
CA GLU A 113 5.91 9.34 -12.35
C GLU A 113 6.26 7.89 -11.98
N ILE A 114 6.55 7.65 -10.71
CA ILE A 114 6.86 6.32 -10.18
C ILE A 114 5.63 5.40 -10.31
N THR A 115 4.45 5.91 -9.98
CA THR A 115 3.19 5.17 -10.05
C THR A 115 2.94 4.66 -11.47
N ARG A 116 2.96 5.55 -12.47
CA ARG A 116 2.74 5.14 -13.87
C ARG A 116 3.77 4.14 -14.36
N ARG A 117 5.05 4.38 -14.05
CA ARG A 117 6.13 3.46 -14.40
C ARG A 117 5.89 2.05 -13.83
N ASN A 118 5.51 1.95 -12.55
CA ASN A 118 5.30 0.66 -11.89
C ASN A 118 4.06 -0.07 -12.44
N LEU A 119 2.96 0.65 -12.68
CA LEU A 119 1.74 0.08 -13.27
C LEU A 119 1.96 -0.37 -14.71
N ASP A 120 2.74 0.37 -15.49
CA ASP A 120 3.07 0.02 -16.88
C ASP A 120 3.95 -1.23 -16.93
N LYS A 121 5.02 -1.26 -16.12
CA LYS A 121 5.90 -2.44 -16.00
C LYS A 121 5.16 -3.72 -15.61
N THR A 122 4.22 -3.62 -14.69
CA THR A 122 3.41 -4.75 -14.25
C THR A 122 2.26 -5.08 -15.22
N GLY A 123 2.01 -4.22 -16.21
CA GLY A 123 0.95 -4.38 -17.21
C GLY A 123 -0.46 -4.24 -16.62
N ILE A 124 -0.61 -3.60 -15.44
CA ILE A 124 -1.91 -3.40 -14.82
C ILE A 124 -2.48 -1.98 -15.02
N LEU A 125 -1.70 -1.06 -15.59
CA LEU A 125 -2.14 0.31 -15.87
C LEU A 125 -3.50 0.38 -16.61
N PRO A 126 -3.78 -0.46 -17.64
CA PRO A 126 -5.03 -0.38 -18.39
C PRO A 126 -6.31 -0.72 -17.62
N TYR A 127 -6.19 -1.30 -16.41
CA TYR A 127 -7.37 -1.64 -15.62
C TYR A 127 -7.98 -0.44 -14.90
N PHE A 128 -7.21 0.64 -14.69
CA PHE A 128 -7.66 1.79 -13.91
C PHE A 128 -8.37 2.83 -14.78
N ASP A 129 -9.57 3.25 -14.33
CA ASP A 129 -10.32 4.37 -14.93
C ASP A 129 -9.71 5.71 -14.50
N ALA A 130 -9.08 5.78 -13.29
CA ALA A 130 -8.37 6.95 -12.81
C ALA A 130 -7.25 6.58 -11.82
N ILE A 131 -6.31 7.49 -11.66
CA ILE A 131 -5.19 7.42 -10.70
C ILE A 131 -5.16 8.73 -9.93
N ALA A 132 -5.03 8.66 -8.60
CA ALA A 132 -4.73 9.78 -7.71
C ALA A 132 -3.43 9.48 -6.97
N THR A 133 -2.52 10.45 -6.91
CA THR A 133 -1.17 10.30 -6.35
C THR A 133 -0.87 11.30 -5.25
N GLY A 134 0.11 11.00 -4.40
CA GLY A 134 0.42 11.81 -3.22
C GLY A 134 0.87 13.23 -3.53
N ASP A 135 1.45 13.48 -4.69
CA ASP A 135 1.88 14.80 -5.17
C ASP A 135 0.71 15.69 -5.70
N GLU A 136 -0.50 15.15 -5.80
CA GLU A 136 -1.69 15.86 -6.26
C GLU A 136 -2.58 16.36 -5.12
N VAL A 137 -2.29 15.98 -3.88
CA VAL A 137 -3.09 16.33 -2.72
C VAL A 137 -2.29 17.13 -1.69
N LYS A 138 -2.98 17.99 -0.94
CA LYS A 138 -2.32 18.81 0.08
C LYS A 138 -2.00 17.99 1.34
N ASN A 139 -2.91 17.12 1.74
CA ASN A 139 -2.80 16.31 2.93
C ASN A 139 -2.76 14.83 2.52
N GLY A 140 -1.64 14.17 2.80
CA GLY A 140 -1.51 12.71 2.60
C GLY A 140 -2.26 11.89 3.65
N LYS A 141 -2.37 10.58 3.44
CA LYS A 141 -2.92 9.63 4.41
C LYS A 141 -2.31 9.87 5.81
N PRO A 142 -3.09 9.98 6.87
CA PRO A 142 -4.46 9.53 7.04
C PRO A 142 -5.56 10.54 6.67
N ALA A 143 -5.26 11.68 6.03
CA ALA A 143 -6.29 12.55 5.49
C ALA A 143 -7.02 11.85 4.32
N PRO A 144 -8.33 12.14 4.11
CA PRO A 144 -9.13 11.48 3.08
C PRO A 144 -8.89 12.02 1.66
N ASP A 145 -8.11 13.07 1.50
CA ASP A 145 -7.98 13.89 0.29
C ASP A 145 -7.74 13.04 -0.95
N ILE A 146 -6.83 12.07 -0.88
CA ILE A 146 -6.44 11.24 -2.01
C ILE A 146 -7.57 10.28 -2.43
N PHE A 147 -8.32 9.75 -1.48
CA PHE A 147 -9.45 8.86 -1.76
C PHE A 147 -10.64 9.64 -2.33
N LEU A 148 -10.89 10.85 -1.83
CA LEU A 148 -11.92 11.75 -2.36
C LEU A 148 -11.57 12.18 -3.79
N LEU A 149 -10.30 12.50 -4.08
CA LEU A 149 -9.83 12.81 -5.43
C LEU A 149 -10.00 11.63 -6.39
N ALA A 150 -9.64 10.43 -5.95
CA ALA A 150 -9.82 9.22 -6.75
C ALA A 150 -11.31 8.95 -7.04
N ALA A 151 -12.17 9.09 -6.03
CA ALA A 151 -13.61 8.92 -6.15
C ALA A 151 -14.23 9.95 -7.12
N GLU A 152 -13.84 11.23 -7.02
CA GLU A 152 -14.27 12.29 -7.92
C GLU A 152 -13.94 11.96 -9.38
N ARG A 153 -12.71 11.51 -9.66
CA ARG A 153 -12.22 11.20 -11.02
C ARG A 153 -13.00 10.10 -11.72
N ILE A 154 -13.52 9.13 -10.97
CA ILE A 154 -14.33 8.05 -11.54
C ILE A 154 -15.84 8.29 -11.39
N GLY A 155 -16.25 9.43 -10.83
CA GLY A 155 -17.66 9.76 -10.57
C GLY A 155 -18.30 8.83 -9.55
N ALA A 156 -17.55 8.41 -8.54
CA ALA A 156 -17.97 7.42 -7.56
C ALA A 156 -18.99 7.99 -6.55
N ARG A 157 -19.95 7.16 -6.17
CA ARG A 157 -20.84 7.41 -5.03
C ARG A 157 -20.23 6.80 -3.77
N ILE A 158 -20.04 7.61 -2.72
CA ILE A 158 -19.37 7.22 -1.48
C ILE A 158 -19.93 5.90 -0.90
N ASN A 159 -21.26 5.80 -0.81
CA ASN A 159 -21.95 4.63 -0.24
C ASN A 159 -21.89 3.36 -1.11
N GLU A 160 -21.42 3.46 -2.36
CA GLU A 160 -21.23 2.35 -3.30
C GLU A 160 -19.76 2.04 -3.55
N THR A 161 -18.87 2.70 -2.81
CA THR A 161 -17.41 2.59 -2.98
C THR A 161 -16.81 1.77 -1.84
N VAL A 162 -15.87 0.91 -2.19
CA VAL A 162 -14.94 0.29 -1.25
C VAL A 162 -13.52 0.70 -1.56
N ILE A 163 -12.72 0.88 -0.50
CA ILE A 163 -11.28 1.15 -0.57
C ILE A 163 -10.56 -0.09 -0.07
N VAL A 164 -9.58 -0.58 -0.82
CA VAL A 164 -8.72 -1.70 -0.44
C VAL A 164 -7.35 -1.16 -0.07
N GLU A 165 -6.89 -1.44 1.14
CA GLU A 165 -5.72 -0.85 1.78
C GLU A 165 -5.06 -1.81 2.77
N ASP A 166 -3.74 -1.69 2.99
CA ASP A 166 -2.96 -2.52 3.91
C ASP A 166 -2.43 -1.77 5.14
N THR A 167 -2.44 -0.42 5.12
CA THR A 167 -1.86 0.39 6.18
C THR A 167 -2.91 1.02 7.11
N TYR A 168 -2.57 1.19 8.40
CA TYR A 168 -3.45 1.89 9.35
C TYR A 168 -3.78 3.31 8.91
N ASN A 169 -2.80 4.05 8.37
CA ASN A 169 -3.03 5.42 7.90
C ASN A 169 -3.96 5.46 6.69
N GLY A 170 -3.82 4.52 5.76
CA GLY A 170 -4.73 4.42 4.64
C GLY A 170 -6.15 4.06 5.06
N LEU A 171 -6.32 3.12 5.99
CA LEU A 171 -7.64 2.74 6.53
C LEU A 171 -8.31 3.89 7.29
N ARG A 172 -7.55 4.68 8.06
CA ARG A 172 -8.05 5.92 8.68
C ARG A 172 -8.52 6.92 7.63
N GLY A 173 -7.75 7.09 6.54
CA GLY A 173 -8.13 7.94 5.42
C GLY A 173 -9.39 7.45 4.70
N ALA A 174 -9.52 6.13 4.50
CA ALA A 174 -10.72 5.51 3.97
C ALA A 174 -11.94 5.80 4.86
N TYR A 175 -11.82 5.57 6.16
CA TYR A 175 -12.88 5.87 7.13
C TYR A 175 -13.25 7.36 7.13
N ALA A 176 -12.25 8.26 7.16
CA ALA A 176 -12.47 9.71 7.13
C ALA A 176 -13.14 10.18 5.83
N SER A 177 -12.97 9.47 4.72
CA SER A 177 -13.65 9.78 3.45
C SER A 177 -15.13 9.39 3.43
N GLY A 178 -15.61 8.64 4.44
CA GLY A 178 -16.96 8.08 4.49
C GLY A 178 -17.17 6.84 3.60
N MET A 179 -16.13 6.37 2.92
CA MET A 179 -16.16 5.14 2.12
C MET A 179 -15.82 3.91 2.99
N ARG A 180 -16.19 2.73 2.53
CA ARG A 180 -15.97 1.47 3.26
C ARG A 180 -14.55 0.97 3.03
N GLY A 181 -13.74 0.85 4.09
CA GLY A 181 -12.41 0.27 4.04
C GLY A 181 -12.42 -1.26 4.12
N ILE A 182 -11.66 -1.92 3.26
CA ILE A 182 -11.31 -3.35 3.38
C ILE A 182 -9.81 -3.40 3.63
N MET A 183 -9.40 -4.00 4.73
CA MET A 183 -7.99 -4.25 5.01
C MET A 183 -7.53 -5.50 4.27
N VAL A 184 -6.44 -5.40 3.51
CA VAL A 184 -5.68 -6.57 3.04
C VAL A 184 -4.40 -6.67 3.88
N LEU A 185 -4.10 -7.88 4.37
CA LEU A 185 -2.96 -8.05 5.28
C LEU A 185 -1.64 -8.01 4.52
N ASP A 186 -0.75 -7.12 4.96
CA ASP A 186 0.65 -7.08 4.56
C ASP A 186 1.54 -6.90 5.81
N GLY A 187 2.37 -5.90 5.91
CA GLY A 187 3.28 -5.69 7.03
C GLY A 187 2.64 -5.34 8.38
N GLN A 188 1.36 -4.95 8.42
CA GLN A 188 0.67 -4.53 9.63
C GLN A 188 -0.46 -5.52 10.00
N PRO A 189 -0.46 -6.09 11.24
CA PRO A 189 -1.54 -6.97 11.68
C PRO A 189 -2.80 -6.19 12.02
N PRO A 190 -4.01 -6.81 11.96
CA PRO A 190 -5.23 -6.21 12.46
C PRO A 190 -5.15 -5.86 13.94
N ASN A 191 -5.91 -4.85 14.35
CA ASN A 191 -6.02 -4.42 15.74
C ASN A 191 -7.43 -3.88 16.03
N ASP A 192 -7.71 -3.50 17.28
CA ASP A 192 -9.03 -3.01 17.70
C ASP A 192 -9.51 -1.81 16.87
N GLU A 193 -8.59 -0.94 16.43
CA GLU A 193 -8.94 0.20 15.60
C GLU A 193 -9.35 -0.27 14.19
N THR A 194 -8.58 -1.15 13.55
CA THR A 194 -8.92 -1.65 12.22
C THR A 194 -10.24 -2.41 12.22
N HIS A 195 -10.50 -3.22 13.24
CA HIS A 195 -11.79 -3.90 13.43
C HIS A 195 -12.97 -2.90 13.49
N ALA A 196 -12.76 -1.71 14.08
CA ALA A 196 -13.81 -0.72 14.22
C ALA A 196 -14.08 0.11 12.95
N ILE A 197 -13.07 0.30 12.08
CA ILE A 197 -13.15 1.21 10.93
C ILE A 197 -13.20 0.50 9.57
N THR A 198 -13.05 -0.82 9.52
CA THR A 198 -13.12 -1.60 8.28
C THR A 198 -14.40 -2.45 8.22
N VAL A 199 -14.81 -2.78 7.01
CA VAL A 199 -15.95 -3.69 6.77
C VAL A 199 -15.52 -5.13 6.57
N ALA A 200 -14.23 -5.36 6.31
CA ALA A 200 -13.61 -6.67 6.22
C ALA A 200 -12.10 -6.56 6.40
N GLU A 201 -11.50 -7.63 6.88
CA GLU A 201 -10.07 -7.87 6.94
C GLU A 201 -9.78 -9.17 6.20
N CYS A 202 -8.95 -9.09 5.18
CA CYS A 202 -8.71 -10.14 4.20
C CYS A 202 -7.23 -10.53 4.20
N HIS A 203 -6.93 -11.82 4.12
CA HIS A 203 -5.55 -12.28 4.04
C HIS A 203 -4.88 -11.97 2.70
N ASP A 204 -5.66 -11.93 1.63
CA ASP A 204 -5.18 -11.67 0.28
C ASP A 204 -6.27 -11.05 -0.62
N LEU A 205 -5.91 -10.74 -1.85
CA LEU A 205 -6.85 -10.16 -2.82
C LEU A 205 -7.93 -11.13 -3.29
N ASN A 206 -7.79 -12.44 -3.10
CA ASN A 206 -8.85 -13.40 -3.40
C ASN A 206 -9.98 -13.31 -2.36
N GLU A 207 -9.64 -13.10 -1.09
CA GLU A 207 -10.66 -12.86 -0.06
C GLU A 207 -11.38 -11.52 -0.28
N VAL A 208 -10.65 -10.46 -0.71
CA VAL A 208 -11.25 -9.18 -1.13
C VAL A 208 -12.21 -9.40 -2.30
N LEU A 209 -11.80 -10.17 -3.31
CA LEU A 209 -12.63 -10.52 -4.46
C LEU A 209 -13.91 -11.24 -4.03
N ASN A 210 -13.79 -12.20 -3.13
CA ASN A 210 -14.93 -12.96 -2.61
C ASN A 210 -15.90 -12.07 -1.80
N TYR A 211 -15.35 -11.13 -1.02
CA TYR A 211 -16.16 -10.12 -0.34
C TYR A 211 -16.94 -9.26 -1.34
N ILE A 212 -16.29 -8.75 -2.39
CA ILE A 212 -16.93 -7.93 -3.41
C ILE A 212 -18.02 -8.73 -4.14
N LYS A 213 -17.75 -9.98 -4.54
CA LYS A 213 -18.75 -10.87 -5.19
C LYS A 213 -20.00 -11.04 -4.35
N LYS A 214 -19.85 -11.22 -3.05
CA LYS A 214 -20.96 -11.40 -2.11
C LYS A 214 -21.83 -10.15 -1.95
N HIS A 215 -21.23 -8.94 -2.03
CA HIS A 215 -21.91 -7.67 -1.74
C HIS A 215 -22.17 -6.80 -2.98
N LYS A 216 -21.98 -7.36 -4.18
CA LYS A 216 -22.24 -6.65 -5.44
C LYS A 216 -23.72 -6.36 -5.67
N GLY A 217 -24.62 -7.19 -5.16
CA GLY A 217 -26.07 -7.12 -5.39
C GLY A 217 -26.89 -6.55 -4.23
N ASP A 218 -26.26 -6.20 -3.11
CA ASP A 218 -26.93 -5.74 -1.87
C ASP A 218 -27.10 -4.22 -1.82
#